data_8f5dd84e489a729c2e57467a2a14f932
#
_entry.id   8f5dd84e489a729c2e57467a2a14f932
#
_cell.length_a   1.000
_cell.length_b   1.000
_cell.length_c   1.000
_cell.angle_alpha   90.00
_cell.angle_beta   90.00
_cell.angle_gamma   90.00
#
_symmetry.space_group_name_H-M   'P 1'
#
loop_
_entity.id
_entity.type
_entity.pdbx_description
1 polymer ?
#
loop_
_entity_poly.entity_id
_entity_poly.type
_entity_poly.pdbx_seq_one_letter_code
_entity_poly.pdbx_strand_id
1 'polypeptide(L)'
;RIGKERKKPTAFAEKQREGEIFLGKFREIFLFREGEGRMTKKEKVTIILELLREHYGPTKCYLDHENAWQLLIATMLSAQCTDARVNLVTKDLFKKYTSVKDFAQADLAELEQDIHSTGFYHNKAKNIIACCQKLLQDYNGEVPSDIEQLTALAGVGRKTANVVRGNWYHIPSVV
;
A
#
# COMPACT_ATOMS: atom_id res chain seq x y z
N ARG A 1 -29.13 23.25 -40.66
CA ARG A 1 -29.20 22.46 -39.37
C ARG A 1 -27.79 22.12 -38.97
N ILE A 2 -27.23 22.88 -38.03
CA ILE A 2 -25.89 22.65 -37.46
C ILE A 2 -26.07 21.67 -36.31
N GLY A 3 -25.56 20.43 -36.50
CA GLY A 3 -25.57 19.40 -35.47
C GLY A 3 -24.66 19.83 -34.31
N LYS A 4 -25.24 20.02 -33.11
CA LYS A 4 -24.47 20.20 -31.88
C LYS A 4 -23.82 18.86 -31.53
N GLU A 5 -22.52 18.72 -31.81
CA GLU A 5 -21.73 17.63 -31.24
C GLU A 5 -21.75 17.74 -29.71
N ARG A 6 -22.31 16.72 -29.06
CA ARG A 6 -22.24 16.59 -27.60
C ARG A 6 -20.78 16.31 -27.21
N LYS A 7 -20.12 17.26 -26.59
CA LYS A 7 -18.78 17.05 -26.01
C LYS A 7 -18.84 15.88 -25.05
N LYS A 8 -17.95 14.88 -25.24
CA LYS A 8 -17.80 13.79 -24.27
C LYS A 8 -17.42 14.37 -22.89
N PRO A 9 -17.98 13.84 -21.79
CA PRO A 9 -17.65 14.31 -20.45
C PRO A 9 -16.13 14.09 -20.20
N THR A 10 -15.54 14.99 -19.42
CA THR A 10 -14.14 14.83 -19.00
C THR A 10 -14.02 13.70 -18.00
N ALA A 11 -12.86 13.04 -17.94
CA ALA A 11 -12.58 11.96 -16.97
C ALA A 11 -12.87 12.36 -15.51
N PHE A 12 -12.71 13.66 -15.18
CA PHE A 12 -13.07 14.22 -13.88
C PHE A 12 -14.59 14.23 -13.65
N ALA A 13 -15.38 14.63 -14.66
CA ALA A 13 -16.83 14.65 -14.57
C ALA A 13 -17.44 13.25 -14.51
N GLU A 14 -16.82 12.26 -15.18
CA GLU A 14 -17.19 10.84 -15.07
C GLU A 14 -16.96 10.31 -13.66
N LYS A 15 -15.79 10.58 -13.08
CA LYS A 15 -15.45 10.15 -11.71
C LYS A 15 -16.32 10.80 -10.63
N GLN A 16 -16.71 12.07 -10.80
CA GLN A 16 -17.69 12.73 -9.92
C GLN A 16 -19.06 12.07 -10.03
N ARG A 17 -19.53 11.76 -11.23
CA ARG A 17 -20.79 11.11 -11.48
C ARG A 17 -20.87 9.69 -10.90
N GLU A 18 -19.78 8.93 -11.01
CA GLU A 18 -19.65 7.61 -10.39
C GLU A 18 -19.70 7.69 -8.85
N GLY A 19 -19.05 8.70 -8.25
CA GLY A 19 -19.12 8.96 -6.82
C GLY A 19 -20.52 9.34 -6.33
N GLU A 20 -21.26 10.16 -7.09
CA GLU A 20 -22.64 10.51 -6.79
C GLU A 20 -23.61 9.32 -6.90
N ILE A 21 -23.42 8.46 -7.90
CA ILE A 21 -24.18 7.20 -8.07
C ILE A 21 -23.91 6.26 -6.91
N PHE A 22 -22.64 6.12 -6.50
CA PHE A 22 -22.25 5.29 -5.35
C PHE A 22 -22.87 5.79 -4.04
N LEU A 23 -22.78 7.09 -3.77
CA LEU A 23 -23.40 7.71 -2.59
C LEU A 23 -24.93 7.60 -2.62
N GLY A 24 -25.56 7.72 -3.80
CA GLY A 24 -26.99 7.51 -4.00
C GLY A 24 -27.41 6.09 -3.64
N LYS A 25 -26.76 5.06 -4.19
CA LYS A 25 -27.00 3.64 -3.85
C LYS A 25 -26.80 3.38 -2.35
N PHE A 26 -25.74 3.95 -1.76
CA PHE A 26 -25.46 3.83 -0.32
C PHE A 26 -26.57 4.42 0.53
N ARG A 27 -27.07 5.60 0.13
CA ARG A 27 -28.17 6.30 0.81
C ARG A 27 -29.49 5.55 0.68
N GLU A 28 -29.83 5.03 -0.50
CA GLU A 28 -31.05 4.23 -0.71
C GLU A 28 -31.04 2.96 0.15
N ILE A 29 -29.94 2.23 0.24
CA ILE A 29 -29.84 1.02 1.07
C ILE A 29 -29.98 1.34 2.57
N PHE A 30 -29.47 2.50 3.01
CA PHE A 30 -29.58 2.93 4.40
C PHE A 30 -30.98 3.49 4.75
N LEU A 31 -31.62 4.23 3.82
CA LEU A 31 -32.91 4.89 4.06
C LEU A 31 -34.13 4.01 3.74
N PHE A 32 -34.02 3.12 2.75
CA PHE A 32 -35.17 2.35 2.26
C PHE A 32 -35.60 1.18 3.14
N ARG A 33 -34.80 0.80 4.15
CA ARG A 33 -35.10 -0.29 5.05
C ARG A 33 -35.48 0.09 6.47
N GLU A 34 -35.77 1.35 6.74
CA GLU A 34 -36.40 1.72 8.02
C GLU A 34 -37.87 1.29 8.13
N GLY A 35 -38.49 0.89 6.99
CA GLY A 35 -39.89 0.46 6.91
C GLY A 35 -40.14 -1.05 6.95
N GLU A 36 -39.15 -1.89 6.63
CA GLU A 36 -39.27 -3.36 6.49
C GLU A 36 -38.30 -4.14 7.38
N GLY A 37 -38.42 -4.01 8.69
CA GLY A 37 -37.62 -4.80 9.61
C GLY A 37 -36.15 -4.36 9.77
N ARG A 38 -35.66 -4.30 11.00
CA ARG A 38 -34.28 -3.88 11.33
C ARG A 38 -33.26 -4.86 10.77
N MET A 39 -32.46 -4.43 9.80
CA MET A 39 -31.32 -5.20 9.32
C MET A 39 -30.35 -5.55 10.45
N THR A 40 -29.88 -6.78 10.47
CA THR A 40 -28.81 -7.21 11.37
C THR A 40 -27.49 -6.51 11.01
N LYS A 41 -26.57 -6.40 11.98
CA LYS A 41 -25.22 -5.87 11.73
C LYS A 41 -24.50 -6.64 10.61
N LYS A 42 -24.70 -7.96 10.54
CA LYS A 42 -24.08 -8.82 9.52
C LYS A 42 -24.57 -8.49 8.12
N GLU A 43 -25.88 -8.34 7.93
CA GLU A 43 -26.45 -7.95 6.64
C GLU A 43 -25.94 -6.57 6.17
N LYS A 44 -25.88 -5.60 7.09
CA LYS A 44 -25.31 -4.26 6.77
C LYS A 44 -23.86 -4.35 6.29
N VAL A 45 -23.03 -5.12 7.02
CA VAL A 45 -21.61 -5.30 6.65
C VAL A 45 -21.47 -5.97 5.28
N THR A 46 -22.28 -7.02 5.02
CA THR A 46 -22.25 -7.72 3.72
C THR A 46 -22.54 -6.76 2.56
N ILE A 47 -23.61 -5.97 2.67
CA ILE A 47 -24.00 -5.03 1.63
C ILE A 47 -22.93 -3.92 1.44
N ILE A 48 -22.37 -3.40 2.53
CA ILE A 48 -21.28 -2.41 2.46
C ILE A 48 -20.08 -2.99 1.71
N LEU A 49 -19.68 -4.22 2.04
CA LEU A 49 -18.54 -4.88 1.37
C LEU A 49 -18.81 -5.14 -0.12
N GLU A 50 -20.03 -5.52 -0.49
CA GLU A 50 -20.43 -5.69 -1.88
C GLU A 50 -20.36 -4.38 -2.67
N LEU A 51 -20.91 -3.30 -2.12
CA LEU A 51 -20.84 -1.97 -2.72
C LEU A 51 -19.40 -1.47 -2.90
N LEU A 52 -18.55 -1.66 -1.88
CA LEU A 52 -17.15 -1.29 -1.96
C LEU A 52 -16.41 -2.10 -3.04
N ARG A 53 -16.70 -3.40 -3.15
CA ARG A 53 -16.13 -4.25 -4.21
C ARG A 53 -16.60 -3.84 -5.61
N GLU A 54 -17.90 -3.50 -5.76
CA GLU A 54 -18.46 -3.03 -7.03
C GLU A 54 -17.80 -1.71 -7.46
N HIS A 55 -17.60 -0.79 -6.51
CA HIS A 55 -17.13 0.56 -6.81
C HIS A 55 -15.59 0.65 -6.98
N TYR A 56 -14.84 0.00 -6.09
CA TYR A 56 -13.37 0.09 -6.09
C TYR A 56 -12.67 -1.09 -6.77
N GLY A 57 -13.38 -2.19 -7.01
CA GLY A 57 -12.78 -3.42 -7.51
C GLY A 57 -11.82 -4.07 -6.51
N PRO A 58 -10.94 -4.97 -6.99
CA PRO A 58 -9.94 -5.60 -6.14
C PRO A 58 -8.88 -4.57 -5.73
N THR A 59 -8.58 -4.53 -4.43
CA THR A 59 -7.50 -3.68 -3.91
C THR A 59 -6.15 -4.18 -4.38
N LYS A 60 -5.28 -3.24 -4.81
CA LYS A 60 -3.91 -3.54 -5.22
C LYS A 60 -2.93 -2.78 -4.32
N CYS A 61 -1.78 -3.37 -4.08
CA CYS A 61 -0.66 -2.64 -3.53
C CYS A 61 -0.15 -1.64 -4.57
N TYR A 62 0.00 -0.37 -4.20
CA TYR A 62 0.49 0.68 -5.10
C TYR A 62 2.01 0.80 -5.10
N LEU A 63 2.70 0.12 -4.18
CA LEU A 63 4.16 0.04 -4.17
C LEU A 63 4.62 -1.06 -5.12
N ASP A 64 5.47 -0.72 -6.09
CA ASP A 64 6.04 -1.67 -7.05
C ASP A 64 7.02 -2.60 -6.35
N HIS A 65 6.84 -3.92 -6.49
CA HIS A 65 7.68 -4.94 -5.88
C HIS A 65 7.55 -6.29 -6.60
N GLU A 66 8.61 -7.08 -6.61
CA GLU A 66 8.66 -8.42 -7.18
C GLU A 66 8.76 -9.51 -6.10
N ASN A 67 9.12 -9.12 -4.86
CA ASN A 67 9.33 -10.03 -3.75
C ASN A 67 9.10 -9.34 -2.38
N ALA A 68 9.14 -10.13 -1.30
CA ALA A 68 8.83 -9.67 0.05
C ALA A 68 9.77 -8.57 0.56
N TRP A 69 11.10 -8.69 0.30
CA TRP A 69 12.05 -7.69 0.79
C TRP A 69 11.96 -6.36 0.03
N GLN A 70 11.64 -6.39 -1.28
CA GLN A 70 11.36 -5.17 -2.03
C GLN A 70 10.13 -4.45 -1.48
N LEU A 71 9.04 -5.19 -1.19
CA LEU A 71 7.86 -4.63 -0.56
C LEU A 71 8.17 -4.04 0.82
N LEU A 72 8.95 -4.74 1.63
CA LEU A 72 9.35 -4.26 2.96
C LEU A 72 10.11 -2.95 2.87
N ILE A 73 11.16 -2.86 2.04
CA ILE A 73 11.97 -1.65 1.84
C ILE A 73 11.11 -0.52 1.25
N ALA A 74 10.30 -0.79 0.22
CA ALA A 74 9.41 0.20 -0.36
C ALA A 74 8.43 0.76 0.69
N THR A 75 7.89 -0.10 1.57
CA THR A 75 7.00 0.32 2.66
C THR A 75 7.75 1.16 3.70
N MET A 76 9.00 0.84 4.03
CA MET A 76 9.82 1.68 4.91
C MET A 76 10.08 3.07 4.29
N LEU A 77 10.32 3.12 2.98
CA LEU A 77 10.52 4.37 2.24
C LEU A 77 9.24 5.20 2.14
N SER A 78 8.05 4.58 2.14
CA SER A 78 6.76 5.28 2.03
C SER A 78 6.36 6.05 3.30
N ALA A 79 7.07 5.90 4.41
CA ALA A 79 6.84 6.69 5.61
C ALA A 79 6.98 8.20 5.31
N GLN A 80 5.87 8.94 5.40
CA GLN A 80 5.77 10.38 5.05
C GLN A 80 6.24 10.70 3.61
N CYS A 81 6.02 9.77 2.68
CA CYS A 81 6.32 9.92 1.27
C CYS A 81 5.20 9.31 0.43
N THR A 82 4.93 9.86 -0.75
CA THR A 82 3.91 9.32 -1.64
C THR A 82 4.41 8.05 -2.34
N ASP A 83 3.51 7.09 -2.58
CA ASP A 83 3.85 5.83 -3.28
C ASP A 83 4.44 6.09 -4.67
N ALA A 84 3.92 7.08 -5.40
CA ALA A 84 4.46 7.48 -6.70
C ALA A 84 5.94 7.91 -6.61
N ARG A 85 6.32 8.67 -5.57
CA ARG A 85 7.73 9.06 -5.35
C ARG A 85 8.58 7.85 -4.97
N VAL A 86 8.06 6.98 -4.11
CA VAL A 86 8.76 5.74 -3.72
C VAL A 86 9.02 4.87 -4.95
N ASN A 87 8.03 4.66 -5.82
CA ASN A 87 8.19 3.83 -7.02
C ASN A 87 9.24 4.40 -8.00
N LEU A 88 9.31 5.74 -8.12
CA LEU A 88 10.37 6.37 -8.92
C LEU A 88 11.76 6.07 -8.36
N VAL A 89 11.94 6.12 -7.04
CA VAL A 89 13.22 5.85 -6.38
C VAL A 89 13.55 4.37 -6.43
N THR A 90 12.61 3.48 -6.08
CA THR A 90 12.85 2.04 -6.01
C THR A 90 13.16 1.42 -7.36
N LYS A 91 12.66 1.99 -8.45
CA LYS A 91 12.95 1.55 -9.82
C LYS A 91 14.46 1.49 -10.13
N ASP A 92 15.22 2.46 -9.65
CA ASP A 92 16.67 2.49 -9.86
C ASP A 92 17.42 1.88 -8.68
N LEU A 93 16.89 2.03 -7.46
CA LEU A 93 17.44 1.47 -6.24
C LEU A 93 17.55 -0.06 -6.32
N PHE A 94 16.49 -0.77 -6.77
CA PHE A 94 16.47 -2.23 -6.87
C PHE A 94 17.28 -2.79 -8.06
N LYS A 95 17.70 -1.93 -9.00
CA LYS A 95 18.70 -2.31 -10.01
C LYS A 95 20.11 -2.26 -9.44
N LYS A 96 20.38 -1.32 -8.54
CA LYS A 96 21.67 -1.13 -7.90
C LYS A 96 21.88 -2.14 -6.76
N TYR A 97 20.87 -2.31 -5.92
CA TYR A 97 20.87 -3.28 -4.82
C TYR A 97 19.89 -4.40 -5.15
N THR A 98 20.44 -5.53 -5.61
CA THR A 98 19.63 -6.62 -6.18
C THR A 98 19.26 -7.70 -5.15
N SER A 99 19.77 -7.59 -3.94
CA SER A 99 19.55 -8.56 -2.85
C SER A 99 19.53 -7.89 -1.48
N VAL A 100 18.97 -8.59 -0.48
CA VAL A 100 19.06 -8.21 0.94
C VAL A 100 20.53 -8.05 1.38
N LYS A 101 21.43 -8.87 0.83
CA LYS A 101 22.87 -8.78 1.13
C LYS A 101 23.49 -7.47 0.65
N ASP A 102 23.09 -6.99 -0.54
CA ASP A 102 23.62 -5.73 -1.08
C ASP A 102 23.21 -4.55 -0.19
N PHE A 103 21.96 -4.52 0.28
CA PHE A 103 21.51 -3.51 1.23
C PHE A 103 22.21 -3.63 2.60
N ALA A 104 22.43 -4.84 3.09
CA ALA A 104 23.10 -5.04 4.38
C ALA A 104 24.56 -4.57 4.36
N GLN A 105 25.19 -4.55 3.20
CA GLN A 105 26.59 -4.15 2.96
C GLN A 105 26.70 -2.76 2.30
N ALA A 106 25.57 -2.08 2.08
CA ALA A 106 25.55 -0.77 1.43
C ALA A 106 26.34 0.27 2.23
N ASP A 107 27.07 1.14 1.53
CA ASP A 107 27.62 2.34 2.14
C ASP A 107 26.48 3.28 2.56
N LEU A 108 26.53 3.74 3.81
CA LEU A 108 25.47 4.56 4.38
C LEU A 108 25.28 5.87 3.61
N ALA A 109 26.38 6.56 3.29
CA ALA A 109 26.32 7.86 2.62
C ALA A 109 25.79 7.72 1.19
N GLU A 110 26.16 6.65 0.51
CA GLU A 110 25.67 6.34 -0.82
C GLU A 110 24.18 6.00 -0.81
N LEU A 111 23.72 5.15 0.11
CA LEU A 111 22.30 4.83 0.25
C LEU A 111 21.48 6.05 0.63
N GLU A 112 21.98 6.93 1.50
CA GLU A 112 21.33 8.20 1.84
C GLU A 112 21.11 9.10 0.62
N GLN A 113 22.08 9.17 -0.29
CA GLN A 113 21.96 9.91 -1.54
C GLN A 113 20.92 9.28 -2.47
N ASP A 114 20.94 7.97 -2.63
CA ASP A 114 20.01 7.24 -3.51
C ASP A 114 18.55 7.43 -3.08
N ILE A 115 18.27 7.48 -1.77
CA ILE A 115 16.91 7.64 -1.24
C ILE A 115 16.57 9.05 -0.78
N HIS A 116 17.43 10.04 -1.00
CA HIS A 116 17.30 11.41 -0.51
C HIS A 116 15.92 12.02 -0.77
N SER A 117 15.37 11.81 -1.97
CA SER A 117 14.09 12.39 -2.37
C SER A 117 12.86 11.80 -1.66
N THR A 118 13.02 10.75 -0.84
CA THR A 118 11.93 10.16 -0.03
C THR A 118 11.71 10.88 1.31
N GLY A 119 12.57 11.82 1.69
CA GLY A 119 12.56 12.51 2.99
C GLY A 119 12.99 11.61 4.15
N PHE A 120 13.42 12.19 5.26
CA PHE A 120 13.93 11.47 6.46
C PHE A 120 14.98 10.41 6.13
N TYR A 121 15.72 10.61 5.05
CA TYR A 121 16.59 9.62 4.42
C TYR A 121 17.72 9.13 5.34
N HIS A 122 18.26 9.94 6.22
CA HIS A 122 19.27 9.50 7.20
C HIS A 122 18.77 8.35 8.09
N ASN A 123 17.58 8.50 8.68
CA ASN A 123 17.00 7.45 9.52
C ASN A 123 16.53 6.26 8.69
N LYS A 124 15.98 6.49 7.49
CA LYS A 124 15.55 5.43 6.59
C LYS A 124 16.73 4.57 6.14
N ALA A 125 17.84 5.16 5.70
CA ALA A 125 19.03 4.43 5.27
C ALA A 125 19.60 3.56 6.39
N LYS A 126 19.79 4.13 7.59
CA LYS A 126 20.25 3.38 8.77
C LYS A 126 19.33 2.21 9.10
N ASN A 127 18.03 2.43 9.11
CA ASN A 127 17.05 1.39 9.40
C ASN A 127 17.01 0.30 8.33
N ILE A 128 17.12 0.65 7.04
CA ILE A 128 17.15 -0.32 5.94
C ILE A 128 18.39 -1.22 6.06
N ILE A 129 19.57 -0.65 6.26
CA ILE A 129 20.81 -1.43 6.45
C ILE A 129 20.68 -2.37 7.65
N ALA A 130 20.28 -1.84 8.81
CA ALA A 130 20.13 -2.64 10.04
C ALA A 130 19.03 -3.72 9.90
N CYS A 131 17.92 -3.42 9.23
CA CYS A 131 16.88 -4.39 8.90
C CYS A 131 17.43 -5.53 8.05
N CYS A 132 18.14 -5.22 6.97
CA CYS A 132 18.72 -6.21 6.06
C CYS A 132 19.81 -7.05 6.74
N GLN A 133 20.64 -6.44 7.59
CA GLN A 133 21.61 -7.18 8.40
C GLN A 133 20.94 -8.20 9.32
N LYS A 134 19.86 -7.78 10.01
CA LYS A 134 19.08 -8.66 10.87
C LYS A 134 18.38 -9.77 10.08
N LEU A 135 17.84 -9.48 8.90
CA LEU A 135 17.26 -10.50 8.01
C LEU A 135 18.28 -11.56 7.63
N LEU A 136 19.53 -11.18 7.32
CA LEU A 136 20.59 -12.14 7.02
C LEU A 136 20.97 -12.96 8.24
N GLN A 137 21.11 -12.32 9.39
CA GLN A 137 21.58 -12.98 10.60
C GLN A 137 20.57 -13.98 11.16
N ASP A 138 19.28 -13.58 11.27
CA ASP A 138 18.27 -14.30 12.03
C ASP A 138 17.31 -15.10 11.12
N TYR A 139 17.19 -14.72 9.83
CA TYR A 139 16.19 -15.26 8.90
C TYR A 139 16.76 -15.71 7.55
N ASN A 140 18.06 -15.87 7.45
CA ASN A 140 18.77 -16.30 6.22
C ASN A 140 18.41 -15.44 4.98
N GLY A 141 18.14 -14.14 5.19
CA GLY A 141 17.76 -13.20 4.14
C GLY A 141 16.27 -13.22 3.73
N GLU A 142 15.49 -14.10 4.35
CA GLU A 142 14.04 -14.18 4.10
C GLU A 142 13.26 -13.21 5.00
N VAL A 143 12.18 -12.65 4.49
CA VAL A 143 11.30 -11.79 5.28
C VAL A 143 10.31 -12.67 6.04
N PRO A 144 10.23 -12.60 7.38
CA PRO A 144 9.31 -13.43 8.14
C PRO A 144 7.84 -12.99 7.92
N SER A 145 6.89 -13.92 8.10
CA SER A 145 5.44 -13.63 8.04
C SER A 145 4.82 -13.34 9.41
N ASP A 146 5.53 -13.66 10.47
CA ASP A 146 5.08 -13.43 11.84
C ASP A 146 5.17 -11.96 12.25
N ILE A 147 4.16 -11.46 12.96
CA ILE A 147 4.06 -10.04 13.32
C ILE A 147 5.13 -9.60 14.32
N GLU A 148 5.49 -10.46 15.26
CA GLU A 148 6.47 -10.15 16.31
C GLU A 148 7.88 -10.13 15.70
N GLN A 149 8.18 -11.10 14.83
CA GLN A 149 9.43 -11.16 14.10
C GLN A 149 9.61 -9.94 13.18
N LEU A 150 8.56 -9.55 12.43
CA LEU A 150 8.58 -8.36 11.58
C LEU A 150 8.81 -7.08 12.39
N THR A 151 8.11 -6.91 13.50
CA THR A 151 8.24 -5.70 14.34
C THR A 151 9.55 -5.65 15.13
N ALA A 152 10.28 -6.75 15.24
CA ALA A 152 11.63 -6.78 15.80
C ALA A 152 12.71 -6.28 14.81
N LEU A 153 12.37 -6.06 13.53
CA LEU A 153 13.28 -5.51 12.53
C LEU A 153 13.38 -3.99 12.68
N ALA A 154 14.57 -3.45 12.44
CA ALA A 154 14.80 -2.00 12.53
C ALA A 154 13.92 -1.22 11.55
N GLY A 155 13.24 -0.18 12.03
CA GLY A 155 12.36 0.66 11.22
C GLY A 155 11.03 0.02 10.79
N VAL A 156 10.71 -1.17 11.28
CA VAL A 156 9.48 -1.90 10.97
C VAL A 156 8.50 -1.80 12.14
N GLY A 157 7.55 -0.89 12.04
CA GLY A 157 6.44 -0.80 12.97
C GLY A 157 5.29 -1.74 12.60
N ARG A 158 4.28 -1.85 13.47
CA ARG A 158 3.08 -2.69 13.25
C ARG A 158 2.39 -2.41 11.91
N LYS A 159 2.30 -1.13 11.50
CA LYS A 159 1.70 -0.74 10.23
C LYS A 159 2.50 -1.32 9.05
N THR A 160 3.82 -1.13 9.01
CA THR A 160 4.71 -1.68 7.97
C THR A 160 4.61 -3.22 7.93
N ALA A 161 4.65 -3.87 9.10
CA ALA A 161 4.51 -5.31 9.18
C ALA A 161 3.17 -5.80 8.62
N ASN A 162 2.06 -5.12 8.91
CA ASN A 162 0.74 -5.47 8.39
C ASN A 162 0.62 -5.27 6.87
N VAL A 163 1.28 -4.25 6.31
CA VAL A 163 1.35 -4.07 4.84
C VAL A 163 2.02 -5.28 4.18
N VAL A 164 3.17 -5.72 4.70
CA VAL A 164 3.89 -6.89 4.16
C VAL A 164 3.05 -8.16 4.34
N ARG A 165 2.48 -8.38 5.52
CA ARG A 165 1.63 -9.55 5.80
C ARG A 165 0.42 -9.61 4.87
N GLY A 166 -0.28 -8.50 4.71
CA GLY A 166 -1.50 -8.44 3.90
C GLY A 166 -1.22 -8.57 2.40
N ASN A 167 -0.22 -7.85 1.89
CA ASN A 167 0.00 -7.79 0.44
C ASN A 167 0.88 -8.93 -0.10
N TRP A 168 1.88 -9.38 0.66
CA TRP A 168 2.77 -10.45 0.20
C TRP A 168 2.32 -11.84 0.68
N TYR A 169 2.03 -11.97 1.96
CA TYR A 169 1.65 -13.26 2.54
C TYR A 169 0.14 -13.54 2.51
N HIS A 170 -0.67 -12.59 2.07
CA HIS A 170 -2.14 -12.67 2.02
C HIS A 170 -2.77 -13.03 3.39
N ILE A 171 -2.08 -12.66 4.48
CA ILE A 171 -2.58 -12.85 5.84
C ILE A 171 -3.48 -11.66 6.17
N PRO A 172 -4.76 -11.87 6.54
CA PRO A 172 -5.66 -10.78 6.91
C PRO A 172 -5.04 -9.87 7.98
N SER A 173 -4.82 -8.62 7.65
CA SER A 173 -4.12 -7.65 8.50
C SER A 173 -4.74 -6.27 8.35
N VAL A 174 -4.87 -5.54 9.47
CA VAL A 174 -5.36 -4.17 9.49
C VAL A 174 -4.16 -3.22 9.42
N VAL A 175 -4.18 -2.33 8.43
CA VAL A 175 -3.12 -1.34 8.18
C VAL A 175 -3.48 0.01 8.76
#